data_08e05493cd22ab883c8e6b4c826bca21
#
_entry.id   08e05493cd22ab883c8e6b4c826bca21
#
_cell.length_a   1.000
_cell.length_b   1.000
_cell.length_c   1.000
_cell.angle_alpha   90.00
_cell.angle_beta   90.00
_cell.angle_gamma   90.00
#
_symmetry.space_group_name_H-M   'P 1'
#
loop_
_entity.id
_entity.type
_entity.pdbx_description
1 polymer ?
#
loop_
_entity_poly.entity_id
_entity_poly.type
_entity_poly.pdbx_seq_one_letter_code
_entity_poly.pdbx_strand_id
1 'polypeptide(L)'
;MTKYSKYEFTDLAEWSKFQSKIQTKTTDLEGNEVYNYKDVAVVELGHICKAYELNEEGFQVCSDLATTWAVDILWFRTPLVSFKPFEVFPKPTTQLHIFGGYEAAYFKSYCEAYPDSELCVIPEVNETLPE
;
A
#
# COMPACT_ATOMS: atom_id res chain seq x y z
N MET A 1 12.42 13.37 -7.54
CA MET A 1 11.14 12.83 -7.99
C MET A 1 10.53 11.95 -6.91
N THR A 2 9.24 12.10 -6.70
CA THR A 2 8.54 11.35 -5.66
C THR A 2 7.33 10.67 -6.28
N LYS A 3 7.19 9.37 -6.05
CA LYS A 3 6.06 8.63 -6.56
C LYS A 3 5.56 7.64 -5.51
N TYR A 4 4.26 7.63 -5.30
CA TYR A 4 3.63 6.68 -4.40
C TYR A 4 3.11 5.48 -5.22
N SER A 5 3.39 4.27 -4.74
CA SER A 5 2.90 3.06 -5.39
C SER A 5 2.47 2.05 -4.33
N LYS A 6 1.50 1.23 -4.70
CA LYS A 6 0.97 0.18 -3.83
C LYS A 6 1.31 -1.16 -4.48
N TYR A 7 1.74 -2.11 -3.65
CA TYR A 7 2.17 -3.42 -4.14
C TYR A 7 1.52 -4.53 -3.34
N GLU A 8 1.28 -5.65 -4.01
CA GLU A 8 0.85 -6.89 -3.36
C GLU A 8 1.74 -8.00 -3.84
N PHE A 9 2.49 -8.57 -2.92
CA PHE A 9 3.37 -9.69 -3.20
C PHE A 9 2.64 -10.99 -2.86
N THR A 10 3.09 -12.09 -3.43
CA THR A 10 2.43 -13.38 -3.24
C THR A 10 2.39 -13.77 -1.77
N ASP A 11 3.49 -13.52 -1.06
CA ASP A 11 3.59 -13.82 0.36
C ASP A 11 4.74 -13.05 0.98
N LEU A 12 4.96 -13.24 2.26
CA LEU A 12 6.04 -12.57 2.97
C LEU A 12 7.41 -12.94 2.43
N ALA A 13 7.58 -14.19 2.02
CA ALA A 13 8.88 -14.63 1.51
C ALA A 13 9.22 -13.89 0.23
N GLU A 14 8.25 -13.68 -0.65
CA GLU A 14 8.49 -12.92 -1.86
C GLU A 14 8.79 -11.46 -1.54
N TRP A 15 8.04 -10.86 -0.62
CA TRP A 15 8.32 -9.49 -0.20
C TRP A 15 9.74 -9.36 0.34
N SER A 16 10.16 -10.31 1.18
CA SER A 16 11.51 -10.25 1.75
C SER A 16 12.59 -10.24 0.68
N LYS A 17 12.36 -10.99 -0.39
CA LYS A 17 13.28 -11.04 -1.51
C LYS A 17 13.37 -9.68 -2.21
N PHE A 18 12.23 -9.02 -2.44
CA PHE A 18 12.23 -7.72 -3.08
C PHE A 18 12.66 -6.61 -2.13
N GLN A 19 12.37 -6.76 -0.85
CA GLN A 19 12.77 -5.80 0.15
C GLN A 19 14.28 -5.56 0.13
N SER A 20 15.05 -6.61 -0.07
CA SER A 20 16.50 -6.49 -0.09
C SER A 20 17.00 -5.60 -1.22
N LYS A 21 16.21 -5.42 -2.27
CA LYS A 21 16.61 -4.59 -3.41
C LYS A 21 16.52 -3.10 -3.12
N ILE A 22 15.80 -2.72 -2.08
CA ILE A 22 15.63 -1.32 -1.73
C ILE A 22 16.23 -0.99 -0.37
N GLN A 23 17.06 -1.87 0.14
CA GLN A 23 17.76 -1.66 1.41
C GLN A 23 19.26 -1.60 1.18
N THR A 24 19.94 -0.86 2.05
CA THR A 24 21.39 -0.90 2.11
C THR A 24 21.79 -1.54 3.43
N LYS A 25 22.89 -2.25 3.41
CA LYS A 25 23.42 -2.93 4.57
C LYS A 25 24.60 -2.14 5.10
N THR A 26 24.57 -1.80 6.37
CA THR A 26 25.67 -1.12 7.02
C THR A 26 26.01 -1.85 8.30
N THR A 27 27.13 -1.47 8.93
CA THR A 27 27.54 -2.05 10.19
C THR A 27 27.55 -0.95 11.23
N ASP A 28 26.89 -1.18 12.37
CA ASP A 28 26.86 -0.18 13.42
C ASP A 28 28.16 -0.22 14.23
N LEU A 29 28.23 0.62 15.25
CA LEU A 29 29.45 0.74 16.05
C LEU A 29 29.76 -0.52 16.83
N GLU A 30 28.77 -1.37 17.04
CA GLU A 30 28.95 -2.61 17.78
C GLU A 30 29.21 -3.81 16.89
N GLY A 31 29.34 -3.58 15.58
CA GLY A 31 29.60 -4.64 14.63
C GLY A 31 28.38 -5.38 14.14
N ASN A 32 27.19 -4.92 14.48
CA ASN A 32 25.95 -5.55 14.03
C ASN A 32 25.57 -5.05 12.66
N GLU A 33 24.96 -5.94 11.85
CA GLU A 33 24.46 -5.57 10.53
C GLU A 33 23.15 -4.81 10.69
N VAL A 34 23.06 -3.67 9.98
CA VAL A 34 21.87 -2.84 10.01
C VAL A 34 21.40 -2.64 8.58
N TYR A 35 20.11 -2.82 8.36
CA TYR A 35 19.49 -2.65 7.05
C TYR A 35 18.61 -1.43 7.08
N ASN A 36 18.81 -0.53 6.13
CA ASN A 36 18.02 0.70 6.02
C ASN A 36 17.49 0.85 4.61
N TYR A 37 16.29 1.39 4.49
CA TYR A 37 15.74 1.68 3.18
C TYR A 37 16.51 2.83 2.55
N LYS A 38 16.71 2.75 1.24
CA LYS A 38 17.44 3.77 0.51
C LYS A 38 16.53 4.40 -0.54
N ASP A 39 16.36 5.71 -0.45
CA ASP A 39 15.57 6.50 -1.40
C ASP A 39 14.11 6.07 -1.48
N VAL A 40 13.60 5.48 -0.41
CA VAL A 40 12.19 5.08 -0.32
C VAL A 40 11.72 5.19 1.12
N ALA A 41 10.41 5.34 1.28
CA ALA A 41 9.74 5.15 2.55
C ALA A 41 8.76 4.00 2.36
N VAL A 42 8.71 3.09 3.32
CA VAL A 42 7.95 1.84 3.18
C VAL A 42 6.99 1.66 4.34
N VAL A 43 5.76 1.28 4.03
CA VAL A 43 4.79 0.86 5.04
C VAL A 43 4.36 -0.55 4.70
N GLU A 44 4.69 -1.50 5.55
CA GLU A 44 4.24 -2.88 5.40
C GLU A 44 2.85 -3.01 6.00
N LEU A 45 1.88 -3.33 5.15
CA LEU A 45 0.52 -3.54 5.61
C LEU A 45 0.24 -5.01 5.92
N GLY A 46 1.00 -5.90 5.28
CA GLY A 46 0.83 -7.33 5.50
C GLY A 46 -0.41 -7.87 4.83
N HIS A 47 -1.02 -8.87 5.47
CA HIS A 47 -2.25 -9.46 4.95
C HIS A 47 -3.42 -8.56 5.30
N ILE A 48 -4.06 -8.01 4.28
CA ILE A 48 -5.16 -7.07 4.47
C ILE A 48 -6.46 -7.84 4.64
N CYS A 49 -7.28 -7.39 5.58
CA CYS A 49 -8.60 -7.99 5.76
C CYS A 49 -9.56 -7.40 4.73
N LYS A 50 -10.19 -8.28 3.95
CA LYS A 50 -11.12 -7.86 2.90
C LYS A 50 -12.56 -7.79 3.37
N ALA A 51 -12.90 -8.48 4.43
CA ALA A 51 -14.26 -8.51 4.95
C ALA A 51 -14.24 -8.79 6.43
N TYR A 52 -15.21 -8.22 7.14
CA TYR A 52 -15.35 -8.38 8.58
C TYR A 52 -16.71 -8.96 8.92
N GLU A 53 -16.77 -9.71 10.01
CA GLU A 53 -18.01 -10.23 10.56
C GLU A 53 -18.04 -9.99 12.04
N LEU A 54 -19.24 -9.97 12.61
CA LEU A 54 -19.39 -9.88 14.05
C LEU A 54 -19.36 -11.30 14.63
N ASN A 55 -18.57 -11.49 15.68
CA ASN A 55 -18.58 -12.78 16.37
C ASN A 55 -19.73 -12.81 17.38
N GLU A 56 -19.84 -13.90 18.13
CA GLU A 56 -20.92 -14.06 19.08
C GLU A 56 -20.92 -13.04 20.18
N GLU A 57 -19.77 -12.44 20.44
CA GLU A 57 -19.63 -11.43 21.47
C GLU A 57 -19.83 -10.02 20.96
N GLY A 58 -20.10 -9.87 19.67
CA GLY A 58 -20.34 -8.55 19.08
C GLY A 58 -19.10 -7.84 18.62
N PHE A 59 -17.95 -8.48 18.60
CA PHE A 59 -16.73 -7.87 18.12
C PHE A 59 -16.51 -8.14 16.65
N GLN A 60 -15.94 -7.18 15.94
CA GLN A 60 -15.58 -7.38 14.54
C GLN A 60 -14.34 -8.25 14.44
N VAL A 61 -14.43 -9.29 13.63
CA VAL A 61 -13.29 -10.15 13.34
C VAL A 61 -13.14 -10.26 11.83
N CYS A 62 -11.93 -10.49 11.38
CA CYS A 62 -11.71 -10.63 9.94
C CYS A 62 -12.20 -11.98 9.46
N SER A 63 -13.10 -11.95 8.47
CA SER A 63 -13.66 -13.17 7.91
C SER A 63 -13.01 -13.56 6.59
N ASP A 64 -12.30 -12.64 5.95
CA ASP A 64 -11.65 -12.91 4.67
C ASP A 64 -10.31 -12.17 4.63
N LEU A 65 -9.27 -12.88 5.03
CA LEU A 65 -7.93 -12.32 5.05
C LEU A 65 -7.24 -12.55 3.71
N ALA A 66 -6.68 -11.50 3.15
CA ALA A 66 -5.95 -11.62 1.89
C ALA A 66 -4.74 -12.52 2.06
N THR A 67 -4.45 -13.32 1.07
CA THR A 67 -3.27 -14.19 1.08
C THR A 67 -2.02 -13.44 0.65
N THR A 68 -2.20 -12.31 -0.03
CA THR A 68 -1.07 -11.52 -0.50
C THR A 68 -0.51 -10.66 0.62
N TRP A 69 0.74 -10.24 0.44
CA TRP A 69 1.43 -9.36 1.39
C TRP A 69 1.48 -7.97 0.79
N ALA A 70 0.77 -7.03 1.39
CA ALA A 70 0.61 -5.69 0.85
C ALA A 70 1.65 -4.74 1.42
N VAL A 71 2.18 -3.89 0.55
CA VAL A 71 3.22 -2.93 0.93
C VAL A 71 2.98 -1.64 0.15
N ASP A 72 3.07 -0.51 0.84
CA ASP A 72 3.04 0.81 0.21
C ASP A 72 4.45 1.37 0.19
N ILE A 73 4.85 1.91 -0.95
CA ILE A 73 6.19 2.48 -1.09
C ILE A 73 6.08 3.90 -1.64
N LEU A 74 6.73 4.82 -0.97
CA LEU A 74 6.92 6.17 -1.47
C LEU A 74 8.34 6.24 -2.00
N TRP A 75 8.46 6.35 -3.32
CA TRP A 75 9.76 6.35 -3.99
C TRP A 75 10.28 7.78 -4.09
N PHE A 76 11.48 8.00 -3.61
CA PHE A 76 12.18 9.27 -3.82
C PHE A 76 13.13 9.17 -5.00
N ARG A 77 12.89 8.21 -5.84
CA ARG A 77 13.64 7.94 -7.06
C ARG A 77 12.70 7.26 -8.04
N THR A 78 13.17 6.99 -9.25
CA THR A 78 12.38 6.21 -10.20
C THR A 78 12.15 4.81 -9.63
N PRO A 79 10.89 4.35 -9.59
CA PRO A 79 10.61 3.00 -9.06
C PRO A 79 11.37 1.92 -9.83
N LEU A 80 11.79 0.88 -9.11
CA LEU A 80 12.48 -0.23 -9.73
C LEU A 80 11.50 -1.00 -10.62
N VAL A 81 11.95 -1.32 -11.82
CA VAL A 81 11.11 -2.00 -12.81
C VAL A 81 10.67 -3.37 -12.31
N SER A 82 11.52 -4.04 -11.53
CA SER A 82 11.19 -5.37 -11.02
C SER A 82 9.99 -5.38 -10.09
N PHE A 83 9.60 -4.23 -9.54
CA PHE A 83 8.45 -4.14 -8.65
C PHE A 83 7.14 -3.97 -9.42
N LYS A 84 7.20 -3.59 -10.70
CA LYS A 84 6.01 -3.27 -11.46
C LYS A 84 4.97 -4.38 -11.54
N PRO A 85 5.36 -5.65 -11.72
CA PRO A 85 4.35 -6.72 -11.80
C PRO A 85 3.50 -6.87 -10.54
N PHE A 86 3.96 -6.34 -9.41
CA PHE A 86 3.24 -6.45 -8.15
C PHE A 86 2.45 -5.19 -7.83
N GLU A 87 2.54 -4.18 -8.68
CA GLU A 87 1.84 -2.91 -8.44
C GLU A 87 0.34 -3.09 -8.62
N VAL A 88 -0.44 -2.54 -7.68
CA VAL A 88 -1.89 -2.58 -7.74
C VAL A 88 -2.42 -1.17 -7.62
N PHE A 89 -3.61 -0.94 -8.17
CA PHE A 89 -4.25 0.34 -8.04
C PHE A 89 -5.22 0.33 -6.86
N PRO A 90 -5.58 1.51 -6.34
CA PRO A 90 -6.52 1.59 -5.22
C PRO A 90 -7.82 0.87 -5.53
N LYS A 91 -8.35 0.19 -4.53
CA LYS A 91 -9.62 -0.52 -4.63
C LYS A 91 -10.41 -0.22 -3.37
N PRO A 92 -11.74 -0.37 -3.43
CA PRO A 92 -12.56 -0.10 -2.25
C PRO A 92 -12.17 -0.95 -1.05
N THR A 93 -11.67 -2.15 -1.30
CA THR A 93 -11.28 -3.07 -0.24
C THR A 93 -9.85 -2.90 0.20
N THR A 94 -9.14 -1.93 -0.38
CA THR A 94 -7.74 -1.72 -0.05
C THR A 94 -7.64 -1.05 1.31
N GLN A 95 -6.69 -1.51 2.10
CA GLN A 95 -6.42 -0.95 3.42
C GLN A 95 -6.05 0.52 3.30
N LEU A 96 -6.45 1.30 4.29
CA LEU A 96 -6.08 2.70 4.35
C LEU A 96 -4.57 2.84 4.50
N HIS A 97 -4.07 3.98 4.10
CA HIS A 97 -2.66 4.23 4.02
C HIS A 97 -2.28 5.46 4.81
N ILE A 98 -1.02 5.52 5.19
CA ILE A 98 -0.56 6.64 5.98
C ILE A 98 0.11 7.71 5.14
N PHE A 99 0.26 7.49 3.84
CA PHE A 99 0.79 8.52 2.95
C PHE A 99 -0.33 9.39 2.38
N GLY A 100 -1.28 9.78 3.19
CA GLY A 100 -2.53 10.41 2.81
C GLY A 100 -2.56 11.26 1.55
N GLY A 101 -1.73 12.31 1.48
CA GLY A 101 -1.71 13.19 0.32
C GLY A 101 -1.26 12.48 -0.95
N TYR A 102 -0.30 11.59 -0.82
CA TYR A 102 0.20 10.84 -1.97
C TYR A 102 -0.80 9.80 -2.44
N GLU A 103 -1.53 9.21 -1.50
CA GLU A 103 -2.58 8.28 -1.86
C GLU A 103 -3.68 8.97 -2.65
N ALA A 104 -4.08 10.17 -2.22
CA ALA A 104 -5.11 10.92 -2.93
C ALA A 104 -4.66 11.24 -4.35
N ALA A 105 -3.41 11.63 -4.53
CA ALA A 105 -2.88 11.91 -5.85
C ALA A 105 -2.82 10.65 -6.71
N TYR A 106 -2.45 9.54 -6.10
CA TYR A 106 -2.40 8.25 -6.80
C TYR A 106 -3.79 7.85 -7.27
N PHE A 107 -4.79 8.00 -6.40
CA PHE A 107 -6.16 7.66 -6.74
C PHE A 107 -6.68 8.58 -7.84
N LYS A 108 -6.34 9.86 -7.79
CA LYS A 108 -6.72 10.80 -8.82
C LYS A 108 -6.16 10.38 -10.18
N SER A 109 -4.90 9.97 -10.21
CA SER A 109 -4.27 9.50 -11.45
C SER A 109 -4.97 8.25 -11.98
N TYR A 110 -5.35 7.37 -11.08
CA TYR A 110 -6.09 6.17 -11.48
C TYR A 110 -7.42 6.55 -12.13
N CYS A 111 -8.15 7.49 -11.54
CA CYS A 111 -9.46 7.87 -12.07
C CYS A 111 -9.35 8.65 -13.37
N GLU A 112 -8.25 9.35 -13.58
CA GLU A 112 -8.02 10.01 -14.85
C GLU A 112 -7.79 8.98 -15.96
N ALA A 113 -7.16 7.86 -15.61
CA ALA A 113 -6.93 6.80 -16.57
C ALA A 113 -8.15 5.91 -16.79
N TYR A 114 -8.97 5.76 -15.77
CA TYR A 114 -10.13 4.86 -15.80
C TYR A 114 -11.37 5.59 -15.28
N PRO A 115 -11.87 6.60 -16.02
CA PRO A 115 -12.96 7.44 -15.51
C PRO A 115 -14.27 6.70 -15.28
N ASP A 116 -14.46 5.56 -15.93
CA ASP A 116 -15.69 4.80 -15.80
C ASP A 116 -15.65 3.77 -14.67
N SER A 117 -14.56 3.71 -13.94
CA SER A 117 -14.44 2.77 -12.84
C SER A 117 -15.41 3.13 -11.73
N GLU A 118 -16.02 2.11 -11.12
CA GLU A 118 -16.90 2.34 -9.98
C GLU A 118 -16.19 3.01 -8.82
N LEU A 119 -14.90 2.82 -8.74
CA LEU A 119 -14.10 3.44 -7.67
C LEU A 119 -14.06 4.95 -7.79
N CYS A 120 -14.35 5.46 -8.98
CA CYS A 120 -14.21 6.87 -9.26
C CYS A 120 -15.54 7.62 -9.21
N VAL A 121 -16.64 6.93 -8.92
CA VAL A 121 -17.93 7.56 -8.79
C VAL A 121 -18.03 8.18 -7.41
N ILE A 122 -18.24 9.48 -7.38
CA ILE A 122 -18.32 10.21 -6.12
C ILE A 122 -19.77 10.54 -5.86
N PRO A 123 -20.32 10.10 -4.71
CA PRO A 123 -21.72 10.43 -4.39
C PRO A 123 -21.89 11.93 -4.29
N GLU A 124 -22.97 12.41 -4.87
CA GLU A 124 -23.21 13.84 -4.87
C GLU A 124 -23.57 14.42 -3.52
N VAL A 125 -24.00 13.55 -2.62
CA VAL A 125 -24.37 14.03 -1.29
C VAL A 125 -23.25 14.73 -0.57
N ASN A 126 -22.03 14.50 -1.00
CA ASN A 126 -20.88 15.05 -0.30
C ASN A 126 -20.79 16.55 -0.38
N GLU A 127 -21.26 17.11 -1.46
CA GLU A 127 -21.06 18.51 -1.62
C GLU A 127 -22.10 19.33 -0.94
N THR A 128 -23.08 18.73 -0.37
CA THR A 128 -24.10 19.47 0.32
C THR A 128 -23.79 19.66 1.78
N LEU A 129 -22.61 19.33 2.19
CA LEU A 129 -22.25 19.50 3.58
C LEU A 129 -22.41 20.93 4.00
N PRO A 130 -23.18 21.18 5.06
CA PRO A 130 -23.29 22.55 5.55
C PRO A 130 -21.95 22.99 6.10
N GLU A 131 -21.74 24.20 5.94
CA GLU A 131 -20.50 24.78 6.44
C GLU A 131 -20.63 25.22 7.87
#